data_c30bdbfde164fa127459324c126c14f4
#
_entry.id   c30bdbfde164fa127459324c126c14f4
#
_cell.length_a   1.000
_cell.length_b   1.000
_cell.length_c   1.000
_cell.angle_alpha   90.00
_cell.angle_beta   90.00
_cell.angle_gamma   90.00
#
_symmetry.space_group_name_H-M   'P 1'
#
loop_
_entity.id
_entity.type
_entity.pdbx_description
1 polymer ?
#
loop_
_entity_poly.entity_id
_entity_poly.type
_entity_poly.pdbx_seq_one_letter_code
_entity_poly.pdbx_strand_id
1 'polypeptide(L)'
;MPTTPGSTDPPIGTVAKGASTWYFDKIAPSMTEAGVSWFYTWGAAPERIAAPAGVEFVPMIWGPGSVTPQTLATVKANGRTLLGFNEPDLRGQADMPVQTALDLWPQLEATGMRLGSPAPAAGAADPNSWFGQFMAGAAQRGYKVDFIALHWYGSDFDPTRATGQLRAYIQDVYDRYHLPIWLTEYSLMNFSTSPATVPSAEGQAAFVTASTAMLESLPFVERYAWFAFPANPDSRTGLYDESGQPTPAGVAYQAAGR
;
A
#
# COMPACT_ATOMS: atom_id res chain seq x y z
N MET A 1 21.82 7.42 38.11
CA MET A 1 21.81 6.62 36.89
C MET A 1 20.63 7.06 36.08
N PRO A 2 20.78 7.56 34.84
CA PRO A 2 19.62 7.89 34.01
C PRO A 2 18.99 6.60 33.48
N THR A 3 17.69 6.45 33.68
CA THR A 3 16.86 5.37 33.14
C THR A 3 16.73 5.57 31.64
N THR A 4 17.18 4.59 30.88
CA THR A 4 16.96 4.49 29.44
C THR A 4 15.43 4.49 29.16
N PRO A 5 14.91 5.32 28.23
CA PRO A 5 13.52 5.21 27.82
C PRO A 5 13.30 3.85 27.19
N GLY A 6 12.32 3.10 27.68
CA GLY A 6 11.93 1.83 27.11
C GLY A 6 11.54 1.98 25.64
N SER A 7 12.05 1.11 24.79
CA SER A 7 11.62 0.93 23.42
C SER A 7 10.09 0.71 23.41
N THR A 8 9.36 1.63 22.81
CA THR A 8 7.93 1.46 22.53
C THR A 8 7.75 0.81 21.17
N ASP A 9 8.36 -0.37 20.96
CA ASP A 9 8.01 -1.17 19.79
C ASP A 9 6.53 -1.57 19.90
N PRO A 10 5.74 -1.38 18.84
CA PRO A 10 4.35 -1.84 18.86
C PRO A 10 4.35 -3.35 19.09
N PRO A 11 3.32 -3.89 19.78
CA PRO A 11 3.22 -5.33 19.97
C PRO A 11 3.22 -6.02 18.59
N ILE A 12 3.94 -7.14 18.49
CA ILE A 12 3.98 -8.00 17.30
C ILE A 12 2.54 -8.50 17.06
N GLY A 13 1.76 -7.69 16.32
CA GLY A 13 0.47 -8.06 15.79
C GLY A 13 0.68 -8.88 14.51
N THR A 14 -0.24 -9.74 14.18
CA THR A 14 -0.25 -10.38 12.87
C THR A 14 -0.33 -9.30 11.78
N VAL A 15 0.59 -9.34 10.83
CA VAL A 15 0.59 -8.42 9.67
C VAL A 15 -0.71 -8.60 8.89
N ALA A 16 -1.44 -7.51 8.64
CA ALA A 16 -2.74 -7.58 8.00
C ALA A 16 -2.61 -7.68 6.48
N LYS A 17 -3.04 -8.83 5.94
CA LYS A 17 -3.13 -9.09 4.50
C LYS A 17 -4.32 -8.35 3.90
N GLY A 18 -4.11 -7.63 2.79
CA GLY A 18 -5.11 -6.77 2.17
C GLY A 18 -5.21 -6.91 0.65
N ALA A 19 -6.00 -6.03 0.05
CA ALA A 19 -6.19 -5.97 -1.39
C ALA A 19 -6.26 -4.53 -1.89
N SER A 20 -5.49 -4.21 -2.93
CA SER A 20 -5.76 -3.06 -3.79
C SER A 20 -6.68 -3.53 -4.92
N THR A 21 -7.84 -2.90 -5.10
CA THR A 21 -8.87 -3.46 -5.97
C THR A 21 -9.80 -2.42 -6.59
N TRP A 22 -10.37 -2.78 -7.71
CA TRP A 22 -11.58 -2.18 -8.28
C TRP A 22 -12.71 -3.22 -8.30
N TYR A 23 -13.92 -2.76 -8.59
CA TYR A 23 -15.10 -3.61 -8.59
C TYR A 23 -15.06 -4.65 -9.70
N PHE A 24 -15.41 -5.88 -9.35
CA PHE A 24 -15.88 -6.94 -10.25
C PHE A 24 -16.92 -7.80 -9.51
N ASP A 25 -17.77 -8.54 -10.24
CA ASP A 25 -18.95 -9.18 -9.63
C ASP A 25 -18.64 -10.20 -8.54
N LYS A 26 -17.45 -10.81 -8.56
CA LYS A 26 -17.03 -11.83 -7.61
C LYS A 26 -16.09 -11.31 -6.50
N ILE A 27 -15.91 -9.99 -6.40
CA ILE A 27 -14.92 -9.39 -5.48
C ILE A 27 -15.12 -9.81 -4.01
N ALA A 28 -16.35 -9.78 -3.49
CA ALA A 28 -16.61 -10.06 -2.08
C ALA A 28 -16.33 -11.53 -1.71
N PRO A 29 -16.84 -12.56 -2.42
CA PRO A 29 -16.46 -13.95 -2.15
C PRO A 29 -14.96 -14.20 -2.36
N SER A 30 -14.33 -13.60 -3.36
CA SER A 30 -12.88 -13.74 -3.60
C SER A 30 -12.05 -13.14 -2.46
N MET A 31 -12.44 -11.99 -1.89
CA MET A 31 -11.81 -11.43 -0.69
C MET A 31 -11.88 -12.38 0.51
N THR A 32 -13.04 -13.00 0.71
CA THR A 32 -13.22 -13.99 1.79
C THR A 32 -12.34 -15.20 1.58
N GLU A 33 -12.29 -15.73 0.37
CA GLU A 33 -11.46 -16.89 0.00
C GLU A 33 -9.96 -16.59 0.14
N ALA A 34 -9.53 -15.39 -0.29
CA ALA A 34 -8.16 -14.93 -0.12
C ALA A 34 -7.77 -14.69 1.35
N GLY A 35 -8.74 -14.58 2.26
CA GLY A 35 -8.50 -14.29 3.67
C GLY A 35 -7.92 -12.89 3.89
N VAL A 36 -8.32 -11.90 3.08
CA VAL A 36 -7.90 -10.51 3.31
C VAL A 36 -8.70 -9.90 4.46
N SER A 37 -8.07 -9.02 5.21
CA SER A 37 -8.67 -8.33 6.35
C SER A 37 -8.94 -6.84 6.08
N TRP A 38 -8.44 -6.31 4.97
CA TRP A 38 -8.65 -4.93 4.54
C TRP A 38 -8.53 -4.79 3.02
N PHE A 39 -9.09 -3.70 2.48
CA PHE A 39 -8.94 -3.33 1.08
C PHE A 39 -9.07 -1.83 0.88
N TYR A 40 -8.63 -1.34 -0.27
CA TYR A 40 -8.85 0.01 -0.74
C TYR A 40 -9.05 0.06 -2.26
N THR A 41 -9.60 1.17 -2.75
CA THR A 41 -10.01 1.34 -4.15
C THR A 41 -9.45 2.61 -4.78
N TRP A 42 -8.40 3.19 -4.20
CA TRP A 42 -7.86 4.53 -4.55
C TRP A 42 -8.88 5.67 -4.39
N GLY A 43 -10.03 5.42 -3.81
CA GLY A 43 -11.12 6.37 -3.65
C GLY A 43 -11.52 6.61 -2.19
N ALA A 44 -12.40 7.59 -2.00
CA ALA A 44 -12.92 7.98 -0.69
C ALA A 44 -14.00 7.03 -0.14
N ALA A 45 -14.55 6.16 -0.97
CA ALA A 45 -15.62 5.23 -0.64
C ALA A 45 -15.38 3.86 -1.32
N PRO A 46 -15.95 2.76 -0.80
CA PRO A 46 -15.78 1.43 -1.38
C PRO A 46 -16.58 1.25 -2.69
N GLU A 47 -17.20 2.31 -3.20
CA GLU A 47 -18.03 2.31 -4.41
C GLU A 47 -19.16 1.26 -4.33
N ARG A 48 -19.15 0.30 -5.27
CA ARG A 48 -20.13 -0.80 -5.33
C ARG A 48 -19.68 -2.05 -4.54
N ILE A 49 -18.51 -2.01 -3.89
CA ILE A 49 -17.96 -3.18 -3.20
C ILE A 49 -18.62 -3.29 -1.82
N ALA A 50 -19.41 -4.34 -1.64
CA ALA A 50 -19.89 -4.73 -0.32
C ALA A 50 -18.77 -5.47 0.41
N ALA A 51 -18.16 -4.83 1.41
CA ALA A 51 -17.10 -5.44 2.20
C ALA A 51 -17.60 -6.71 2.89
N PRO A 52 -16.91 -7.85 2.80
CA PRO A 52 -17.23 -9.02 3.59
C PRO A 52 -17.13 -8.72 5.10
N ALA A 53 -17.82 -9.50 5.92
CA ALA A 53 -17.75 -9.34 7.38
C ALA A 53 -16.30 -9.44 7.88
N GLY A 54 -15.86 -8.47 8.67
CA GLY A 54 -14.50 -8.41 9.21
C GLY A 54 -13.44 -7.85 8.26
N VAL A 55 -13.80 -7.46 7.03
CA VAL A 55 -12.89 -6.81 6.07
C VAL A 55 -13.06 -5.30 6.13
N GLU A 56 -11.99 -4.59 6.50
CA GLU A 56 -11.97 -3.13 6.63
C GLU A 56 -11.79 -2.47 5.26
N PHE A 57 -12.62 -1.49 4.93
CA PHE A 57 -12.33 -0.54 3.85
C PHE A 57 -11.46 0.60 4.36
N VAL A 58 -10.39 0.94 3.63
CA VAL A 58 -9.50 2.06 3.94
C VAL A 58 -9.61 3.11 2.82
N PRO A 59 -10.21 4.27 3.09
CA PRO A 59 -10.32 5.34 2.10
C PRO A 59 -8.97 5.98 1.78
N MET A 60 -8.89 6.61 0.59
CA MET A 60 -7.74 7.35 0.11
C MET A 60 -8.14 8.75 -0.37
N ILE A 61 -7.28 9.73 -0.13
CA ILE A 61 -7.24 11.01 -0.85
C ILE A 61 -6.19 10.89 -1.95
N TRP A 62 -6.65 10.58 -3.16
CA TRP A 62 -5.77 10.21 -4.27
C TRP A 62 -4.82 11.32 -4.72
N GLY A 63 -5.29 12.56 -4.77
CA GLY A 63 -4.48 13.68 -5.24
C GLY A 63 -5.09 15.04 -4.87
N PRO A 64 -4.53 16.16 -5.35
CA PRO A 64 -4.92 17.50 -4.93
C PRO A 64 -6.39 17.80 -5.24
N GLY A 65 -6.90 17.32 -6.37
CA GLY A 65 -8.31 17.49 -6.76
C GLY A 65 -9.30 16.75 -5.86
N SER A 66 -8.84 15.79 -5.06
CA SER A 66 -9.66 15.05 -4.09
C SER A 66 -9.76 15.75 -2.74
N VAL A 67 -8.99 16.80 -2.47
CA VAL A 67 -9.05 17.55 -1.21
C VAL A 67 -10.19 18.56 -1.27
N THR A 68 -11.41 18.07 -1.08
CA THR A 68 -12.63 18.90 -1.05
C THR A 68 -13.42 18.61 0.21
N PRO A 69 -14.24 19.56 0.72
CA PRO A 69 -15.08 19.32 1.89
C PRO A 69 -15.97 18.08 1.75
N GLN A 70 -16.51 17.83 0.56
CA GLN A 70 -17.34 16.66 0.27
C GLN A 70 -16.53 15.36 0.39
N THR A 71 -15.36 15.29 -0.24
CA THR A 71 -14.52 14.09 -0.20
C THR A 71 -13.99 13.82 1.20
N LEU A 72 -13.58 14.87 1.94
CA LEU A 72 -13.14 14.75 3.33
C LEU A 72 -14.27 14.27 4.26
N ALA A 73 -15.51 14.68 4.03
CA ALA A 73 -16.66 14.13 4.74
C ALA A 73 -16.90 12.66 4.38
N THR A 74 -16.73 12.31 3.10
CA THR A 74 -16.89 10.93 2.61
C THR A 74 -15.86 9.98 3.24
N VAL A 75 -14.56 10.34 3.27
CA VAL A 75 -13.54 9.47 3.90
C VAL A 75 -13.83 9.24 5.38
N LYS A 76 -14.27 10.27 6.12
CA LYS A 76 -14.66 10.15 7.54
C LYS A 76 -15.86 9.23 7.77
N ALA A 77 -16.79 9.18 6.82
CA ALA A 77 -17.94 8.29 6.89
C ALA A 77 -17.61 6.83 6.59
N ASN A 78 -16.50 6.57 5.86
CA ASN A 78 -16.17 5.25 5.34
C ASN A 78 -14.97 4.56 6.01
N GLY A 79 -14.21 5.25 6.86
CA GLY A 79 -13.04 4.65 7.49
C GLY A 79 -12.59 5.34 8.76
N ARG A 80 -11.59 4.74 9.41
CA ARG A 80 -10.89 5.29 10.58
C ARG A 80 -9.43 5.61 10.27
N THR A 81 -8.91 5.02 9.22
CA THR A 81 -7.57 5.23 8.68
C THR A 81 -7.70 5.84 7.29
N LEU A 82 -6.81 6.75 6.93
CA LEU A 82 -6.82 7.45 5.66
C LEU A 82 -5.48 7.28 4.97
N LEU A 83 -5.47 6.79 3.73
CA LEU A 83 -4.30 6.81 2.86
C LEU A 83 -4.13 8.21 2.25
N GLY A 84 -2.88 8.68 2.21
CA GLY A 84 -2.50 9.94 1.59
C GLY A 84 -2.46 9.88 0.07
N PHE A 85 -1.78 10.84 -0.55
CA PHE A 85 -1.72 11.02 -2.01
C PHE A 85 -1.05 9.83 -2.71
N ASN A 86 -1.61 9.44 -3.87
CA ASN A 86 -1.13 8.32 -4.68
C ASN A 86 -0.05 8.77 -5.65
N GLU A 87 1.16 8.24 -5.51
CA GLU A 87 2.31 8.46 -6.40
C GLU A 87 2.47 9.93 -6.83
N PRO A 88 2.58 10.85 -5.87
CA PRO A 88 2.65 12.27 -6.18
C PRO A 88 3.93 12.68 -6.91
N ASP A 89 4.93 11.82 -6.91
CA ASP A 89 6.23 11.93 -7.61
C ASP A 89 6.20 11.43 -9.06
N LEU A 90 5.06 10.85 -9.51
CA LEU A 90 4.96 10.24 -10.83
C LEU A 90 4.00 11.00 -11.74
N ARG A 91 4.49 11.41 -12.92
CA ARG A 91 3.66 12.02 -13.94
C ARG A 91 2.58 11.04 -14.43
N GLY A 92 1.33 11.52 -14.47
CA GLY A 92 0.17 10.70 -14.83
C GLY A 92 -0.52 10.05 -13.65
N GLN A 93 0.07 10.16 -12.46
CA GLN A 93 -0.54 9.84 -11.18
C GLN A 93 -0.97 11.15 -10.48
N ALA A 94 -0.90 11.27 -9.17
CA ALA A 94 -1.29 12.52 -8.51
C ALA A 94 -0.43 13.71 -8.93
N ASP A 95 0.80 13.47 -9.38
CA ASP A 95 1.68 14.43 -10.07
C ASP A 95 1.65 15.84 -9.44
N MET A 96 2.11 15.95 -8.22
CA MET A 96 1.98 17.19 -7.46
C MET A 96 3.31 17.63 -6.83
N PRO A 97 3.61 18.95 -6.80
CA PRO A 97 4.76 19.46 -6.07
C PRO A 97 4.68 19.15 -4.57
N VAL A 98 5.84 18.92 -3.95
CA VAL A 98 5.95 18.73 -2.48
C VAL A 98 5.25 19.83 -1.71
N GLN A 99 5.43 21.10 -2.13
CA GLN A 99 4.82 22.25 -1.47
C GLN A 99 3.29 22.16 -1.48
N THR A 100 2.69 21.75 -2.61
CA THR A 100 1.24 21.58 -2.72
C THR A 100 0.75 20.50 -1.76
N ALA A 101 1.47 19.38 -1.66
CA ALA A 101 1.12 18.32 -0.70
C ALA A 101 1.17 18.83 0.75
N LEU A 102 2.22 19.57 1.10
CA LEU A 102 2.37 20.16 2.44
C LEU A 102 1.29 21.20 2.74
N ASP A 103 0.85 21.99 1.78
CA ASP A 103 -0.18 23.02 1.97
C ASP A 103 -1.59 22.41 2.13
N LEU A 104 -1.83 21.26 1.53
CA LEU A 104 -3.08 20.50 1.64
C LEU A 104 -3.13 19.59 2.86
N TRP A 105 -1.99 19.18 3.39
CA TRP A 105 -1.89 18.19 4.47
C TRP A 105 -2.70 18.51 5.73
N PRO A 106 -2.79 19.77 6.23
CA PRO A 106 -3.62 20.11 7.37
C PRO A 106 -5.10 19.77 7.22
N GLN A 107 -5.61 19.72 5.98
CA GLN A 107 -7.01 19.35 5.73
C GLN A 107 -7.22 17.84 5.92
N LEU A 108 -6.20 17.01 5.58
CA LEU A 108 -6.23 15.58 5.86
C LEU A 108 -6.12 15.33 7.38
N GLU A 109 -5.22 16.03 8.07
CA GLU A 109 -5.11 15.97 9.55
C GLU A 109 -6.41 16.35 10.26
N ALA A 110 -7.11 17.37 9.75
CA ALA A 110 -8.40 17.84 10.30
C ALA A 110 -9.52 16.79 10.21
N THR A 111 -9.32 15.68 9.47
CA THR A 111 -10.25 14.55 9.51
C THR A 111 -10.25 13.84 10.86
N GLY A 112 -9.15 13.93 11.62
CA GLY A 112 -8.94 13.22 12.88
C GLY A 112 -8.69 11.73 12.72
N MET A 113 -8.51 11.24 11.48
CA MET A 113 -8.25 9.84 11.18
C MET A 113 -6.78 9.47 11.44
N ARG A 114 -6.48 8.18 11.58
CA ARG A 114 -5.10 7.67 11.50
C ARG A 114 -4.60 7.90 10.08
N LEU A 115 -3.49 8.63 9.91
CA LEU A 115 -3.09 9.18 8.62
C LEU A 115 -1.81 8.55 8.10
N GLY A 116 -1.91 7.88 6.96
CA GLY A 116 -0.76 7.38 6.20
C GLY A 116 -0.11 8.47 5.36
N SER A 117 1.19 8.38 5.18
CA SER A 117 1.92 9.27 4.27
C SER A 117 1.34 9.23 2.84
N PRO A 118 1.69 10.17 1.97
CA PRO A 118 1.65 9.89 0.53
C PRO A 118 2.41 8.60 0.22
N ALA A 119 1.93 7.83 -0.78
CA ALA A 119 2.62 6.64 -1.26
C ALA A 119 3.45 7.01 -2.51
N PRO A 120 4.79 7.14 -2.44
CA PRO A 120 5.59 7.48 -3.61
C PRO A 120 5.71 6.28 -4.55
N ALA A 121 5.87 6.55 -5.84
CA ALA A 121 6.17 5.51 -6.84
C ALA A 121 7.56 4.90 -6.63
N ALA A 122 8.52 5.67 -6.09
CA ALA A 122 9.88 5.22 -5.82
C ALA A 122 10.62 6.11 -4.82
N GLY A 123 11.80 5.65 -4.38
CA GLY A 123 12.79 6.49 -3.71
C GLY A 123 12.44 6.93 -2.28
N ALA A 124 11.53 6.26 -1.58
CA ALA A 124 11.11 6.67 -0.23
C ALA A 124 12.26 6.76 0.79
N ALA A 125 13.32 5.97 0.63
CA ALA A 125 14.49 6.02 1.49
C ALA A 125 15.47 7.15 1.16
N ASP A 126 15.38 7.79 -0.02
CA ASP A 126 16.26 8.90 -0.39
C ASP A 126 15.77 10.22 0.22
N PRO A 127 16.58 10.94 1.04
CA PRO A 127 16.20 12.22 1.63
C PRO A 127 15.94 13.32 0.60
N ASN A 128 16.52 13.20 -0.59
CA ASN A 128 16.38 14.19 -1.66
C ASN A 128 15.23 13.88 -2.63
N SER A 129 14.59 12.71 -2.50
CA SER A 129 13.40 12.37 -3.28
C SER A 129 12.23 13.28 -2.94
N TRP A 130 11.18 13.22 -3.75
CA TRP A 130 9.91 13.88 -3.44
C TRP A 130 9.42 13.52 -2.03
N PHE A 131 9.46 12.22 -1.71
CA PHE A 131 8.99 11.69 -0.41
C PHE A 131 9.87 12.18 0.75
N GLY A 132 11.21 12.13 0.59
CA GLY A 132 12.14 12.64 1.61
C GLY A 132 11.92 14.12 1.91
N GLN A 133 11.69 14.94 0.86
CA GLN A 133 11.39 16.36 1.02
C GLN A 133 10.02 16.59 1.68
N PHE A 134 9.00 15.78 1.34
CA PHE A 134 7.70 15.85 2.00
C PHE A 134 7.80 15.53 3.49
N MET A 135 8.44 14.43 3.85
CA MET A 135 8.60 14.02 5.26
C MET A 135 9.38 15.05 6.08
N ALA A 136 10.45 15.62 5.50
CA ALA A 136 11.21 16.69 6.15
C ALA A 136 10.35 17.96 6.35
N GLY A 137 9.60 18.36 5.32
CA GLY A 137 8.70 19.51 5.38
C GLY A 137 7.54 19.31 6.36
N ALA A 138 6.99 18.11 6.44
CA ALA A 138 5.94 17.73 7.42
C ALA A 138 6.48 17.82 8.85
N ALA A 139 7.67 17.24 9.11
CA ALA A 139 8.32 17.32 10.42
C ALA A 139 8.61 18.77 10.85
N GLN A 140 9.12 19.62 9.94
CA GLN A 140 9.38 21.04 10.23
C GLN A 140 8.10 21.82 10.59
N ARG A 141 6.94 21.41 10.05
CA ARG A 141 5.64 22.05 10.31
C ARG A 141 4.89 21.41 11.48
N GLY A 142 5.44 20.37 12.09
CA GLY A 142 4.80 19.61 13.16
C GLY A 142 3.57 18.82 12.68
N TYR A 143 3.54 18.46 11.40
CA TYR A 143 2.45 17.67 10.83
C TYR A 143 2.56 16.20 11.24
N LYS A 144 1.40 15.57 11.42
CA LYS A 144 1.29 14.19 11.83
C LYS A 144 1.30 13.27 10.61
N VAL A 145 2.12 12.23 10.68
CA VAL A 145 2.10 11.05 9.79
C VAL A 145 2.19 9.83 10.71
N ASP A 146 1.17 8.97 10.71
CA ASP A 146 1.08 7.86 11.65
C ASP A 146 1.74 6.58 11.15
N PHE A 147 1.86 6.41 9.83
CA PHE A 147 2.53 5.28 9.18
C PHE A 147 2.94 5.67 7.76
N ILE A 148 3.86 4.93 7.19
CA ILE A 148 4.35 5.14 5.83
C ILE A 148 3.66 4.18 4.88
N ALA A 149 2.97 4.72 3.87
CA ALA A 149 2.45 3.98 2.74
C ALA A 149 3.51 3.87 1.64
N LEU A 150 3.72 2.68 1.07
CA LEU A 150 4.72 2.41 0.05
C LEU A 150 4.13 1.67 -1.14
N HIS A 151 4.69 1.96 -2.33
CA HIS A 151 4.55 1.15 -3.54
C HIS A 151 5.89 0.53 -3.89
N TRP A 152 5.85 -0.68 -4.46
CA TRP A 152 7.06 -1.34 -4.95
C TRP A 152 6.76 -2.27 -6.10
N TYR A 153 7.45 -2.08 -7.23
CA TYR A 153 7.35 -2.95 -8.39
C TYR A 153 8.72 -3.45 -8.80
N GLY A 154 8.89 -4.79 -8.73
CA GLY A 154 10.16 -5.43 -9.04
C GLY A 154 10.31 -5.74 -10.53
N SER A 155 11.44 -5.33 -11.14
CA SER A 155 11.80 -5.67 -12.51
C SER A 155 12.71 -6.91 -12.63
N ASP A 156 13.24 -7.41 -11.53
CA ASP A 156 13.95 -8.69 -11.47
C ASP A 156 12.93 -9.81 -11.23
N PHE A 157 12.79 -10.71 -12.18
CA PHE A 157 11.79 -11.77 -12.11
C PHE A 157 12.28 -13.06 -11.42
N ASP A 158 13.46 -13.05 -10.81
CA ASP A 158 13.86 -14.11 -9.88
C ASP A 158 13.20 -13.86 -8.50
N PRO A 159 12.32 -14.74 -8.01
CA PRO A 159 11.55 -14.50 -6.80
C PRO A 159 12.41 -14.27 -5.55
N THR A 160 13.56 -14.95 -5.45
CA THR A 160 14.45 -14.83 -4.29
C THR A 160 15.16 -13.47 -4.28
N ARG A 161 15.73 -13.06 -5.41
CA ARG A 161 16.41 -11.75 -5.51
C ARG A 161 15.41 -10.62 -5.36
N ALA A 162 14.24 -10.69 -6.02
CA ALA A 162 13.19 -9.70 -5.90
C ALA A 162 12.70 -9.54 -4.46
N THR A 163 12.50 -10.64 -3.73
CA THR A 163 12.14 -10.59 -2.30
C THR A 163 13.23 -9.94 -1.47
N GLY A 164 14.50 -10.21 -1.77
CA GLY A 164 15.64 -9.55 -1.11
C GLY A 164 15.68 -8.04 -1.39
N GLN A 165 15.41 -7.62 -2.62
CA GLN A 165 15.33 -6.20 -3.00
C GLN A 165 14.18 -5.48 -2.30
N LEU A 166 12.99 -6.09 -2.28
CA LEU A 166 11.82 -5.55 -1.55
C LEU A 166 12.13 -5.41 -0.05
N ARG A 167 12.71 -6.44 0.57
CA ARG A 167 13.12 -6.40 1.97
C ARG A 167 14.09 -5.24 2.26
N ALA A 168 15.12 -5.10 1.43
CA ALA A 168 16.11 -4.03 1.60
C ALA A 168 15.45 -2.65 1.51
N TYR A 169 14.59 -2.43 0.49
CA TYR A 169 13.86 -1.17 0.34
C TYR A 169 13.00 -0.83 1.56
N ILE A 170 12.20 -1.78 2.06
CA ILE A 170 11.33 -1.58 3.22
C ILE A 170 12.18 -1.31 4.49
N GLN A 171 13.30 -2.04 4.66
CA GLN A 171 14.20 -1.84 5.79
C GLN A 171 14.84 -0.45 5.75
N ASP A 172 15.35 -0.01 4.60
CA ASP A 172 15.96 1.32 4.44
C ASP A 172 14.97 2.45 4.77
N VAL A 173 13.69 2.28 4.39
CA VAL A 173 12.63 3.25 4.74
C VAL A 173 12.36 3.23 6.25
N TYR A 174 12.24 2.04 6.85
CA TYR A 174 12.02 1.94 8.30
C TYR A 174 13.19 2.51 9.11
N ASP A 175 14.42 2.20 8.74
CA ASP A 175 15.62 2.71 9.42
C ASP A 175 15.72 4.23 9.38
N ARG A 176 15.13 4.85 8.36
CA ARG A 176 15.12 6.30 8.24
C ARG A 176 14.04 6.98 9.07
N TYR A 177 12.82 6.44 9.09
CA TYR A 177 11.67 7.16 9.62
C TYR A 177 11.13 6.57 10.93
N HIS A 178 11.44 5.31 11.25
CA HIS A 178 10.96 4.58 12.43
C HIS A 178 9.44 4.64 12.63
N LEU A 179 8.69 4.66 11.53
CA LEU A 179 7.23 4.60 11.50
C LEU A 179 6.78 3.24 10.97
N PRO A 180 5.60 2.75 11.38
CA PRO A 180 5.02 1.53 10.82
C PRO A 180 4.90 1.63 9.30
N ILE A 181 5.10 0.49 8.61
CA ILE A 181 5.05 0.41 7.14
C ILE A 181 3.77 -0.28 6.70
N TRP A 182 3.07 0.31 5.73
CA TRP A 182 2.03 -0.30 4.94
C TRP A 182 2.48 -0.37 3.48
N LEU A 183 2.71 -1.57 2.98
CA LEU A 183 3.01 -1.80 1.56
C LEU A 183 1.69 -1.89 0.81
N THR A 184 1.21 -0.75 0.29
CA THR A 184 -0.14 -0.64 -0.27
C THR A 184 -0.26 -1.14 -1.70
N GLU A 185 0.85 -1.17 -2.45
CA GLU A 185 0.94 -1.82 -3.76
C GLU A 185 2.28 -2.52 -3.92
N TYR A 186 2.26 -3.77 -4.38
CA TYR A 186 3.47 -4.44 -4.84
C TYR A 186 3.19 -5.63 -5.76
N SER A 187 4.06 -5.83 -6.71
CA SER A 187 4.11 -7.04 -7.57
C SER A 187 5.42 -7.10 -8.35
N LEU A 188 5.64 -8.18 -9.11
CA LEU A 188 6.69 -8.17 -10.13
C LEU A 188 6.15 -7.62 -11.44
N MET A 189 6.64 -6.45 -11.82
CA MET A 189 6.28 -5.76 -13.06
C MET A 189 7.42 -4.86 -13.50
N ASN A 190 7.84 -4.99 -14.75
CA ASN A 190 8.88 -4.16 -15.33
C ASN A 190 8.26 -3.10 -16.26
N PHE A 191 8.26 -1.86 -15.82
CA PHE A 191 7.76 -0.71 -16.57
C PHE A 191 8.77 -0.09 -17.55
N SER A 192 9.98 -0.63 -17.66
CA SER A 192 10.98 -0.14 -18.64
C SER A 192 10.61 -0.47 -20.09
N THR A 193 9.61 -1.30 -20.29
CA THR A 193 9.06 -1.69 -21.60
C THR A 193 7.61 -1.23 -21.76
N SER A 194 7.16 -1.06 -23.01
CA SER A 194 5.77 -0.75 -23.31
C SER A 194 5.23 -1.77 -24.32
N PRO A 195 4.24 -2.59 -23.96
CA PRO A 195 3.63 -2.71 -22.63
C PRO A 195 4.60 -3.21 -21.55
N ALA A 196 4.28 -2.95 -20.28
CA ALA A 196 5.05 -3.47 -19.15
C ALA A 196 5.10 -4.99 -19.20
N THR A 197 6.24 -5.57 -18.81
CA THR A 197 6.41 -7.03 -18.79
C THR A 197 6.27 -7.56 -17.35
N VAL A 198 5.82 -8.81 -17.24
CA VAL A 198 5.65 -9.51 -15.96
C VAL A 198 6.27 -10.92 -16.09
N PRO A 199 6.64 -11.60 -14.99
CA PRO A 199 7.11 -12.97 -15.02
C PRO A 199 6.02 -13.95 -15.48
N SER A 200 6.35 -15.23 -15.59
CA SER A 200 5.33 -16.28 -15.73
C SER A 200 4.39 -16.32 -14.52
N ALA A 201 3.22 -16.95 -14.68
CA ALA A 201 2.26 -17.10 -13.61
C ALA A 201 2.85 -17.82 -12.37
N GLU A 202 3.70 -18.83 -12.62
CA GLU A 202 4.42 -19.57 -11.58
C GLU A 202 5.50 -18.69 -10.90
N GLY A 203 6.19 -17.84 -11.68
CA GLY A 203 7.15 -16.87 -11.15
C GLY A 203 6.48 -15.84 -10.24
N GLN A 204 5.31 -15.34 -10.64
CA GLN A 204 4.51 -14.44 -9.81
C GLN A 204 4.04 -15.13 -8.52
N ALA A 205 3.54 -16.37 -8.61
CA ALA A 205 3.12 -17.17 -7.45
C ALA A 205 4.27 -17.44 -6.47
N ALA A 206 5.45 -17.79 -7.00
CA ALA A 206 6.64 -17.99 -6.17
C ALA A 206 7.07 -16.71 -5.45
N PHE A 207 6.98 -15.56 -6.13
CA PHE A 207 7.24 -14.25 -5.49
C PHE A 207 6.18 -13.92 -4.42
N VAL A 208 4.89 -14.16 -4.67
CA VAL A 208 3.84 -14.01 -3.66
C VAL A 208 4.21 -14.80 -2.40
N THR A 209 4.53 -16.10 -2.55
CA THR A 209 4.87 -16.96 -1.40
C THR A 209 6.09 -16.43 -0.63
N ALA A 210 7.16 -16.07 -1.33
CA ALA A 210 8.40 -15.60 -0.69
C ALA A 210 8.22 -14.22 -0.04
N SER A 211 7.56 -13.29 -0.74
CA SER A 211 7.39 -11.92 -0.27
C SER A 211 6.42 -11.82 0.91
N THR A 212 5.31 -12.56 0.91
CA THR A 212 4.37 -12.55 2.04
C THR A 212 5.00 -13.11 3.30
N ALA A 213 5.72 -14.24 3.21
CA ALA A 213 6.46 -14.79 4.35
C ALA A 213 7.52 -13.81 4.88
N MET A 214 8.22 -13.10 3.99
CA MET A 214 9.19 -12.06 4.36
C MET A 214 8.50 -10.89 5.06
N LEU A 215 7.40 -10.34 4.50
CA LEU A 215 6.66 -9.21 5.08
C LEU A 215 6.13 -9.55 6.47
N GLU A 216 5.60 -10.75 6.66
CA GLU A 216 5.09 -11.25 7.95
C GLU A 216 6.19 -11.45 9.00
N SER A 217 7.45 -11.56 8.57
CA SER A 217 8.61 -11.64 9.47
C SER A 217 9.13 -10.28 9.97
N LEU A 218 8.64 -9.17 9.40
CA LEU A 218 9.11 -7.82 9.73
C LEU A 218 8.18 -7.17 10.77
N PRO A 219 8.63 -6.93 12.01
CA PRO A 219 7.75 -6.48 13.10
C PRO A 219 7.20 -5.05 12.90
N PHE A 220 7.80 -4.27 12.01
CA PHE A 220 7.39 -2.92 11.69
C PHE A 220 6.48 -2.82 10.44
N VAL A 221 6.24 -3.93 9.76
CA VAL A 221 5.22 -4.00 8.69
C VAL A 221 3.88 -4.31 9.35
N GLU A 222 2.92 -3.40 9.22
CA GLU A 222 1.58 -3.60 9.75
C GLU A 222 0.62 -4.19 8.71
N ARG A 223 0.75 -3.76 7.44
CA ARG A 223 -0.17 -4.17 6.37
C ARG A 223 0.56 -4.31 5.03
N TYR A 224 0.05 -5.20 4.19
CA TYR A 224 0.43 -5.28 2.79
C TYR A 224 -0.79 -5.56 1.90
N ALA A 225 -0.76 -5.09 0.66
CA ALA A 225 -1.78 -5.35 -0.36
C ALA A 225 -1.12 -5.61 -1.72
N TRP A 226 -1.47 -6.72 -2.33
CA TRP A 226 -1.01 -7.07 -3.66
C TRP A 226 -1.67 -6.20 -4.74
N PHE A 227 -0.91 -5.77 -5.73
CA PHE A 227 -1.44 -5.06 -6.90
C PHE A 227 -1.57 -6.01 -8.11
N ALA A 228 -2.78 -6.29 -8.54
CA ALA A 228 -4.06 -5.90 -7.98
C ALA A 228 -4.88 -7.17 -7.67
N PHE A 229 -6.03 -6.99 -7.01
CA PHE A 229 -6.85 -8.15 -6.67
C PHE A 229 -7.48 -8.79 -7.92
N PRO A 230 -8.21 -8.06 -8.83
CA PRO A 230 -8.67 -8.63 -10.07
C PRO A 230 -7.52 -8.78 -11.09
N ALA A 231 -7.58 -9.83 -11.89
CA ALA A 231 -6.67 -10.02 -12.99
C ALA A 231 -6.90 -8.96 -14.06
N ASN A 232 -5.85 -8.23 -14.36
CA ASN A 232 -5.84 -7.28 -15.46
C ASN A 232 -5.17 -7.95 -16.68
N PRO A 233 -5.83 -8.06 -17.83
CA PRO A 233 -5.24 -8.65 -19.03
C PRO A 233 -3.90 -8.02 -19.44
N ASP A 234 -3.72 -6.73 -19.18
CA ASP A 234 -2.52 -6.00 -19.56
C ASP A 234 -1.37 -6.21 -18.56
N SER A 235 -1.67 -6.30 -17.26
CA SER A 235 -0.64 -6.45 -16.21
C SER A 235 -0.31 -7.89 -15.86
N ARG A 236 -1.29 -8.79 -15.96
CA ARG A 236 -1.18 -10.21 -15.59
C ARG A 236 -0.70 -10.44 -14.14
N THR A 237 -0.93 -9.48 -13.24
CA THR A 237 -0.54 -9.56 -11.83
C THR A 237 -1.72 -9.93 -10.93
N GLY A 238 -2.94 -9.99 -11.46
CA GLY A 238 -4.16 -10.19 -10.69
C GLY A 238 -4.22 -11.51 -9.95
N LEU A 239 -4.84 -11.49 -8.77
CA LEU A 239 -5.04 -12.68 -7.93
C LEU A 239 -6.25 -13.51 -8.35
N TYR A 240 -7.30 -12.87 -8.90
CA TYR A 240 -8.53 -13.53 -9.31
C TYR A 240 -8.97 -13.04 -10.70
N ASP A 241 -9.48 -13.94 -11.53
CA ASP A 241 -10.12 -13.55 -12.78
C ASP A 241 -11.53 -12.99 -12.54
N GLU A 242 -12.15 -12.48 -13.60
CA GLU A 242 -13.50 -11.89 -13.52
C GLU A 242 -14.59 -12.90 -13.12
N SER A 243 -14.36 -14.20 -13.30
CA SER A 243 -15.25 -15.27 -12.84
C SER A 243 -15.09 -15.60 -11.35
N GLY A 244 -14.09 -15.03 -10.70
CA GLY A 244 -13.75 -15.25 -9.31
C GLY A 244 -12.88 -16.49 -9.07
N GLN A 245 -12.24 -17.02 -10.12
CA GLN A 245 -11.28 -18.11 -9.97
C GLN A 245 -9.90 -17.56 -9.61
N PRO A 246 -9.19 -18.16 -8.64
CA PRO A 246 -7.86 -17.72 -8.29
C PRO A 246 -6.86 -18.06 -9.40
N THR A 247 -5.99 -17.12 -9.70
CA THR A 247 -4.78 -17.37 -10.50
C THR A 247 -3.75 -18.15 -9.67
N PRO A 248 -2.65 -18.66 -10.25
CA PRO A 248 -1.55 -19.22 -9.45
C PRO A 248 -1.05 -18.28 -8.35
N ALA A 249 -0.95 -16.97 -8.63
CA ALA A 249 -0.64 -15.96 -7.62
C ALA A 249 -1.75 -15.86 -6.55
N GLY A 250 -3.02 -15.95 -6.94
CA GLY A 250 -4.16 -15.98 -6.02
C GLY A 250 -4.13 -17.17 -5.08
N VAL A 251 -3.83 -18.37 -5.58
CA VAL A 251 -3.66 -19.59 -4.75
C VAL A 251 -2.53 -19.41 -3.74
N ALA A 252 -1.39 -18.85 -4.17
CA ALA A 252 -0.28 -18.54 -3.27
C ALA A 252 -0.68 -17.51 -2.20
N TYR A 253 -1.46 -16.48 -2.60
CA TYR A 253 -1.93 -15.43 -1.68
C TYR A 253 -2.94 -15.96 -0.65
N GLN A 254 -3.80 -16.90 -1.03
CA GLN A 254 -4.70 -17.59 -0.10
C GLN A 254 -3.93 -18.32 1.02
N ALA A 255 -2.78 -18.89 0.69
CA ALA A 255 -1.95 -19.64 1.64
C ALA A 255 -1.17 -18.74 2.62
N ALA A 256 -0.98 -17.45 2.30
CA ALA A 256 -0.28 -16.49 3.15
C ALA A 256 -1.09 -16.12 4.40
N GLY A 257 -0.43 -15.84 5.53
CA GLY A 257 -1.06 -15.33 6.75
C GLY A 257 -1.96 -16.34 7.47
N ARG A 258 -1.71 -17.63 7.28
CA ARG A 258 -2.45 -18.72 7.95
C ARG A 258 -1.64 -19.36 9.07
#